data_d528ca3a06b860f030f4898749640ba2
#
_entry.id   d528ca3a06b860f030f4898749640ba2
#
_cell.length_a   1.000
_cell.length_b   1.000
_cell.length_c   1.000
_cell.angle_alpha   90.00
_cell.angle_beta   90.00
_cell.angle_gamma   90.00
#
_symmetry.space_group_name_H-M   'P 1'
#
loop_
_entity.id
_entity.type
_entity.pdbx_description
1 polymer ?
#
loop_
_entity_poly.entity_id
_entity_poly.type
_entity_poly.pdbx_seq_one_letter_code
_entity_poly.pdbx_strand_id
1 'polypeptide(L)'
;MYLVIRCPSCRTFTYVDRFQKWKLCPICGHAHEVIKSPAYLEVEHYLEAEHIVKQMEKHLHTHKKPDFTPEETADLRHHYAEALRKRVTGHHAH
;
A
#
# COMPACT_ATOMS: atom_id res chain seq x y z
N MET A 1 6.36 0.00 10.87
CA MET A 1 6.09 0.51 9.52
C MET A 1 5.83 -0.63 8.56
N TYR A 2 4.89 -0.46 7.68
CA TYR A 2 4.49 -1.48 6.71
C TYR A 2 4.55 -0.91 5.30
N LEU A 3 5.01 -1.74 4.35
CA LEU A 3 5.03 -1.37 2.94
C LEU A 3 3.82 -1.97 2.25
N VAL A 4 3.12 -1.16 1.48
CA VAL A 4 2.08 -1.64 0.57
C VAL A 4 2.76 -2.00 -0.73
N ILE A 5 2.74 -3.28 -1.08
CA ILE A 5 3.43 -3.84 -2.24
C ILE A 5 2.45 -4.60 -3.12
N ARG A 6 2.90 -4.97 -4.30
CA ARG A 6 2.11 -5.76 -5.23
C ARG A 6 2.85 -7.04 -5.57
N CYS A 7 2.13 -8.17 -5.52
CA CYS A 7 2.73 -9.45 -5.91
C CYS A 7 3.12 -9.42 -7.38
N PRO A 8 4.37 -9.70 -7.73
CA PRO A 8 4.79 -9.68 -9.13
C PRO A 8 4.20 -10.81 -9.97
N SER A 9 3.70 -11.86 -9.33
CA SER A 9 3.13 -13.02 -10.03
C SER A 9 1.63 -12.83 -10.31
N CYS A 10 0.81 -12.63 -9.30
CA CYS A 10 -0.64 -12.51 -9.47
C CYS A 10 -1.14 -11.06 -9.47
N ARG A 11 -0.26 -10.11 -9.19
CA ARG A 11 -0.53 -8.67 -9.19
C ARG A 11 -1.55 -8.21 -8.16
N THR A 12 -1.77 -9.00 -7.12
CA THR A 12 -2.62 -8.62 -6.00
C THR A 12 -1.85 -7.73 -5.03
N PHE A 13 -2.48 -6.67 -4.55
CA PHE A 13 -1.87 -5.81 -3.54
C PHE A 13 -1.87 -6.51 -2.18
N THR A 14 -0.79 -6.31 -1.44
CA THR A 14 -0.65 -6.82 -0.07
C THR A 14 0.25 -5.86 0.71
N TYR A 15 0.46 -6.15 1.97
CA TYR A 15 1.37 -5.37 2.79
C TYR A 15 2.33 -6.28 3.53
N VAL A 16 3.45 -5.71 3.96
CA VAL A 16 4.52 -6.46 4.61
C VAL A 16 5.27 -5.51 5.54
N ASP A 17 5.85 -6.05 6.62
CA ASP A 17 6.74 -5.27 7.49
C ASP A 17 7.94 -4.79 6.66
N ARG A 18 8.33 -3.52 6.82
CA ARG A 18 9.39 -2.92 6.01
C ARG A 18 10.73 -3.63 6.14
N PHE A 19 10.95 -4.35 7.22
CA PHE A 19 12.21 -5.07 7.46
C PHE A 19 12.15 -6.53 7.03
N GLN A 20 11.01 -7.00 6.57
CA GLN A 20 10.86 -8.37 6.11
C GLN A 20 11.50 -8.53 4.73
N LYS A 21 12.28 -9.59 4.54
CA LYS A 21 12.99 -9.83 3.28
C LYS A 21 12.14 -10.55 2.26
N TRP A 22 11.28 -11.46 2.72
CA TRP A 22 10.45 -12.30 1.85
C TRP A 22 8.99 -12.19 2.23
N LYS A 23 8.14 -12.26 1.23
CA LYS A 23 6.69 -12.28 1.42
C LYS A 23 6.10 -13.44 0.65
N LEU A 24 5.33 -14.26 1.34
CA LEU A 24 4.50 -15.29 0.69
C LEU A 24 3.17 -14.64 0.35
N CYS A 25 2.83 -14.61 -0.95
CA CYS A 25 1.57 -14.01 -1.38
C CYS A 25 0.39 -14.82 -0.84
N PRO A 26 -0.56 -14.20 -0.13
CA PRO A 26 -1.69 -14.94 0.44
C PRO A 26 -2.70 -15.42 -0.60
N ILE A 27 -2.60 -14.91 -1.83
CA ILE A 27 -3.54 -15.27 -2.90
C ILE A 27 -3.00 -16.39 -3.79
N CYS A 28 -1.77 -16.23 -4.32
CA CYS A 28 -1.21 -17.21 -5.25
C CYS A 28 -0.13 -18.11 -4.65
N GLY A 29 0.32 -17.82 -3.44
CA GLY A 29 1.34 -18.61 -2.76
C GLY A 29 2.77 -18.38 -3.25
N HIS A 30 3.00 -17.46 -4.17
CA HIS A 30 4.33 -17.16 -4.66
C HIS A 30 5.16 -16.45 -3.59
N ALA A 31 6.39 -16.95 -3.34
CA ALA A 31 7.33 -16.28 -2.45
C ALA A 31 8.18 -15.29 -3.26
N HIS A 32 8.18 -14.02 -2.85
CA HIS A 32 8.95 -13.01 -3.57
C HIS A 32 9.74 -12.14 -2.59
N GLU A 33 10.83 -11.59 -3.09
CA GLU A 33 11.66 -10.68 -2.31
C GLU A 33 10.98 -9.31 -2.22
N VAL A 34 10.85 -8.80 -1.00
CA VAL A 34 10.19 -7.53 -0.75
C VAL A 34 10.89 -6.38 -1.49
N ILE A 35 12.22 -6.37 -1.48
CA ILE A 35 13.00 -5.31 -2.12
C ILE A 35 12.81 -5.27 -3.64
N LYS A 36 12.45 -6.39 -4.25
CA LYS A 36 12.20 -6.49 -5.69
C LYS A 36 10.75 -6.32 -6.07
N SER A 37 9.87 -6.21 -5.08
CA SER A 37 8.45 -6.02 -5.32
C SER A 37 8.12 -4.54 -5.48
N PRO A 38 7.18 -4.17 -6.38
CA PRO A 38 6.76 -2.78 -6.49
C PRO A 38 6.17 -2.28 -5.17
N ALA A 39 6.78 -1.25 -4.59
CA ALA A 39 6.29 -0.63 -3.36
C ALA A 39 5.57 0.67 -3.70
N TYR A 40 4.35 0.81 -3.21
CA TYR A 40 3.50 1.96 -3.53
C TYR A 40 3.47 2.98 -2.41
N LEU A 41 3.48 2.51 -1.16
CA LEU A 41 3.25 3.37 -0.02
C LEU A 41 3.84 2.73 1.24
N GLU A 42 4.30 3.55 2.18
CA GLU A 42 4.70 3.10 3.50
C GLU A 42 3.70 3.66 4.51
N VAL A 43 3.18 2.81 5.39
CA VAL A 43 2.18 3.21 6.39
C VAL A 43 2.64 2.79 7.79
N GLU A 44 2.06 3.42 8.82
CA GLU A 44 2.48 3.19 10.19
C GLU A 44 1.91 1.92 10.81
N HIS A 45 0.63 1.62 10.54
CA HIS A 45 -0.10 0.53 11.16
C HIS A 45 -0.63 -0.46 10.13
N TYR A 46 -0.66 -1.74 10.51
CA TYR A 46 -1.16 -2.79 9.62
C TYR A 46 -2.64 -2.63 9.27
N LEU A 47 -3.44 -2.06 10.17
CA LEU A 47 -4.86 -1.80 9.88
C LEU A 47 -5.01 -0.77 8.76
N GLU A 48 -4.16 0.25 8.75
CA GLU A 48 -4.13 1.22 7.67
C GLU A 48 -3.71 0.56 6.35
N ALA A 49 -2.71 -0.31 6.43
CA ALA A 49 -2.24 -1.04 5.25
C ALA A 49 -3.37 -1.90 4.65
N GLU A 50 -4.11 -2.62 5.48
CA GLU A 50 -5.25 -3.42 5.02
C GLU A 50 -6.31 -2.56 4.35
N HIS A 51 -6.65 -1.44 4.95
CA HIS A 51 -7.64 -0.52 4.41
C HIS A 51 -7.20 0.04 3.05
N ILE A 52 -5.96 0.48 2.96
CA ILE A 52 -5.38 1.04 1.74
C ILE A 52 -5.33 -0.01 0.62
N VAL A 53 -4.92 -1.22 0.94
CA VAL A 53 -4.88 -2.32 -0.03
C VAL A 53 -6.27 -2.54 -0.63
N LYS A 54 -7.30 -2.59 0.19
CA LYS A 54 -8.68 -2.76 -0.28
C LYS A 54 -9.13 -1.60 -1.15
N GLN A 55 -8.79 -0.37 -0.78
CA GLN A 55 -9.14 0.81 -1.56
C GLN A 55 -8.41 0.83 -2.90
N MET A 56 -7.14 0.45 -2.94
CA MET A 56 -6.37 0.38 -4.18
C MET A 56 -6.95 -0.65 -5.15
N GLU A 57 -7.27 -1.84 -4.64
CA GLU A 57 -7.91 -2.89 -5.46
C GLU A 57 -9.25 -2.41 -6.02
N LYS A 58 -10.07 -1.80 -5.19
CA LYS A 58 -11.37 -1.26 -5.59
C LYS A 58 -11.22 -0.16 -6.63
N HIS A 59 -10.25 0.73 -6.47
CA HIS A 59 -10.00 1.82 -7.41
C HIS A 59 -9.65 1.29 -8.79
N LEU A 60 -8.72 0.35 -8.88
CA LEU A 60 -8.33 -0.24 -10.16
C LEU A 60 -9.49 -0.99 -10.79
N HIS A 61 -10.27 -1.73 -10.01
CA HIS A 61 -11.42 -2.45 -10.50
C HIS A 61 -12.50 -1.49 -11.03
N THR A 62 -12.81 -0.45 -10.27
CA THR A 62 -13.84 0.54 -10.64
C THR A 62 -13.46 1.28 -11.92
N HIS A 63 -12.20 1.67 -12.07
CA HIS A 63 -11.73 2.41 -13.22
C HIS A 63 -11.20 1.51 -14.34
N LYS A 64 -11.24 0.20 -14.16
CA LYS A 64 -10.78 -0.80 -15.13
C LYS A 64 -9.34 -0.56 -15.56
N LYS A 65 -8.49 -0.23 -14.59
CA LYS A 65 -7.06 0.02 -14.81
C LYS A 65 -6.22 -1.19 -14.41
N PRO A 66 -5.14 -1.48 -15.16
CA PRO A 66 -4.22 -2.57 -14.77
C PRO A 66 -3.29 -2.19 -13.64
N ASP A 67 -2.97 -0.89 -13.47
CA ASP A 67 -2.04 -0.41 -12.45
C ASP A 67 -2.20 1.09 -12.24
N PHE A 68 -1.55 1.59 -11.17
CA PHE A 68 -1.46 3.02 -10.89
C PHE A 68 -0.33 3.62 -11.73
N THR A 69 -0.55 4.83 -12.25
CA THR A 69 0.50 5.59 -12.90
C THR A 69 1.45 6.16 -11.84
N PRO A 70 2.69 6.56 -12.22
CA PRO A 70 3.58 7.22 -11.27
C PRO A 70 2.96 8.47 -10.63
N GLU A 71 2.16 9.22 -11.37
CA GLU A 71 1.45 10.40 -10.86
C GLU A 71 0.41 10.02 -9.83
N GLU A 72 -0.39 8.99 -10.09
CA GLU A 72 -1.39 8.49 -9.15
C GLU A 72 -0.74 7.98 -7.88
N THR A 73 0.39 7.29 -8.00
CA THR A 73 1.15 6.81 -6.85
C THR A 73 1.68 7.96 -6.01
N ALA A 74 2.18 9.00 -6.65
CA ALA A 74 2.63 10.21 -5.96
C ALA A 74 1.49 10.89 -5.22
N ASP A 75 0.32 10.99 -5.84
CA ASP A 75 -0.88 11.55 -5.21
C ASP A 75 -1.31 10.73 -4.00
N LEU A 76 -1.25 9.42 -4.11
CA LEU A 76 -1.58 8.51 -3.01
C LEU A 76 -0.70 8.78 -1.80
N ARG A 77 0.61 8.89 -2.02
CA ARG A 77 1.58 9.20 -0.97
C ARG A 77 1.32 10.57 -0.35
N HIS A 78 1.02 11.54 -1.19
CA HIS A 78 0.72 12.90 -0.75
C HIS A 78 -0.53 12.94 0.13
N HIS A 79 -1.60 12.30 -0.29
CA HIS A 79 -2.84 12.22 0.48
C HIS A 79 -2.64 11.54 1.83
N TYR A 80 -1.86 10.47 1.86
CA TYR A 80 -1.55 9.78 3.10
C TYR A 80 -0.75 10.67 4.06
N ALA A 81 0.26 11.37 3.55
CA ALA A 81 1.07 12.29 4.33
C ALA A 81 0.23 13.45 4.91
N GLU A 82 -0.72 13.96 4.13
CA GLU A 82 -1.64 14.99 4.60
C GLU A 82 -2.59 14.47 5.68
N ALA A 83 -3.09 13.25 5.50
CA ALA A 83 -3.96 12.62 6.49
C ALA A 83 -3.24 12.44 7.82
N LEU A 84 -1.97 12.06 7.80
CA LEU A 84 -1.15 11.96 9.01
C LEU A 84 -0.99 13.32 9.69
N ARG A 85 -0.69 14.36 8.92
CA ARG A 85 -0.54 15.71 9.45
C ARG A 85 -1.85 16.22 10.07
N LYS A 86 -2.98 15.98 9.42
CA LYS A 86 -4.30 16.35 9.93
C LYS A 86 -4.62 15.62 11.22
N ARG A 87 -4.25 14.35 11.32
CA ARG A 87 -4.43 13.57 12.54
C ARG A 87 -3.70 14.18 13.71
N VAL A 88 -2.44 14.54 13.52
CA VAL A 88 -1.62 15.18 14.56
C VAL A 88 -2.21 16.53 14.95
N THR A 89 -2.54 17.36 13.95
CA THR A 89 -3.12 18.69 14.18
C THR A 89 -4.50 18.59 14.84
N GLY A 90 -5.34 17.70 14.32
CA GLY A 90 -6.68 17.46 14.86
C GLY A 90 -6.65 16.96 16.30
N HIS A 91 -5.65 16.17 16.64
CA HIS A 91 -5.47 15.68 17.98
C HIS A 91 -5.19 16.82 18.97
N HIS A 92 -4.42 17.81 18.55
CA HIS A 92 -4.12 18.98 19.35
C HIS A 92 -5.29 19.95 19.47
N ALA A 93 -6.23 19.90 18.52
CA ALA A 93 -7.40 20.77 18.53
C ALA A 93 -8.41 20.39 19.61
N HIS A 94 -8.23 19.23 20.18
CA HIS A 94 -9.07 18.74 21.26
C HIS A 94 -8.38 18.87 22.62
#